data_ef3174247f158c36813a66b58be20c88
#
_entry.id   ef3174247f158c36813a66b58be20c88
#
_cell.length_a   1.000
_cell.length_b   1.000
_cell.length_c   1.000
_cell.angle_alpha   90.00
_cell.angle_beta   90.00
_cell.angle_gamma   90.00
#
_symmetry.space_group_name_H-M   'P 1'
#
loop_
_entity.id
_entity.type
_entity.pdbx_description
1 polymer ?
#
loop_
_entity_poly.entity_id
_entity_poly.type
_entity_poly.pdbx_seq_one_letter_code
_entity_poly.pdbx_strand_id
1 'polypeptide(L)'
;FGGYLFWQSRQEAAMERNSEALVAALDQVQAGNVDSAYDRLEELAASDKSGAGVAAAMMRAGIAQQRGDAAEASTIFKSVAANDKAPPAMRELARLRDVTLNYDKMTSADIVATLKPLATPGNAFFASAGELVAHAYLDQGKRAEAGALFAQIAKDENSPESARSRARQMAGVLGVDAIEDVDALLEAQGIGRDNPEGAGPSVETE
;
A
#
# COMPACT_ATOMS: atom_id res chain seq x y z
N PHE A 1 14.45 -34.75 -25.28
CA PHE A 1 14.18 -33.42 -25.87
C PHE A 1 12.69 -33.18 -26.06
N GLY A 2 11.91 -34.14 -26.60
CA GLY A 2 10.47 -33.96 -26.85
C GLY A 2 9.61 -33.80 -25.58
N GLY A 3 9.95 -34.49 -24.48
CA GLY A 3 9.21 -34.40 -23.23
C GLY A 3 9.33 -33.01 -22.53
N TYR A 4 10.48 -32.37 -22.65
CA TYR A 4 10.72 -31.02 -22.12
C TYR A 4 9.91 -29.97 -22.89
N LEU A 5 9.92 -30.01 -24.22
CA LEU A 5 9.14 -29.10 -25.06
C LEU A 5 7.63 -29.28 -24.84
N PHE A 6 7.17 -30.53 -24.70
CA PHE A 6 5.78 -30.80 -24.39
C PHE A 6 5.37 -30.29 -23.00
N TRP A 7 6.23 -30.43 -21.99
CA TRP A 7 5.98 -29.91 -20.66
C TRP A 7 5.96 -28.37 -20.66
N GLN A 8 6.91 -27.74 -21.36
CA GLN A 8 6.98 -26.28 -21.50
C GLN A 8 5.73 -25.73 -22.20
N SER A 9 5.29 -26.33 -23.31
CA SER A 9 4.10 -25.88 -24.03
C SER A 9 2.82 -26.02 -23.20
N ARG A 10 2.73 -27.04 -22.34
CA ARG A 10 1.60 -27.17 -21.41
C ARG A 10 1.61 -26.10 -20.31
N GLN A 11 2.79 -25.73 -19.86
CA GLN A 11 2.94 -24.70 -18.83
C GLN A 11 2.61 -23.31 -19.39
N GLU A 12 3.06 -23.00 -20.61
CA GLU A 12 2.71 -21.76 -21.33
C GLU A 12 1.19 -21.67 -21.58
N ALA A 13 0.57 -22.74 -22.08
CA ALA A 13 -0.87 -22.79 -22.30
C ALA A 13 -1.70 -22.72 -20.98
N ALA A 14 -1.14 -23.17 -19.87
CA ALA A 14 -1.79 -23.01 -18.56
C ALA A 14 -1.70 -21.56 -18.06
N MET A 15 -0.55 -20.90 -18.22
CA MET A 15 -0.37 -19.48 -17.87
C MET A 15 -1.29 -18.59 -18.71
N GLU A 16 -1.40 -18.85 -20.01
CA GLU A 16 -2.27 -18.10 -20.91
C GLU A 16 -3.75 -18.22 -20.49
N ARG A 17 -4.24 -19.44 -20.27
CA ARG A 17 -5.61 -19.68 -19.78
C ARG A 17 -5.89 -19.01 -18.44
N ASN A 18 -4.95 -19.06 -17.50
CA ASN A 18 -5.11 -18.43 -16.19
C ASN A 18 -5.13 -16.89 -16.31
N SER A 19 -4.35 -16.33 -17.22
CA SER A 19 -4.37 -14.89 -17.50
C SER A 19 -5.67 -14.46 -18.17
N GLU A 20 -6.18 -15.22 -19.14
CA GLU A 20 -7.48 -14.99 -19.77
C GLU A 20 -8.63 -15.09 -18.76
N ALA A 21 -8.59 -16.08 -17.86
CA ALA A 21 -9.57 -16.24 -16.80
C ALA A 21 -9.58 -15.05 -15.82
N LEU A 22 -8.40 -14.51 -15.51
CA LEU A 22 -8.27 -13.33 -14.66
C LEU A 22 -8.85 -12.07 -15.35
N VAL A 23 -8.54 -11.87 -16.63
CA VAL A 23 -9.12 -10.78 -17.42
C VAL A 23 -10.64 -10.89 -17.51
N ALA A 24 -11.16 -12.09 -17.80
CA ALA A 24 -12.60 -12.31 -17.85
C ALA A 24 -13.29 -12.05 -16.51
N ALA A 25 -12.64 -12.35 -15.38
CA ALA A 25 -13.17 -12.00 -14.06
C ALA A 25 -13.16 -10.48 -13.82
N LEU A 26 -12.11 -9.76 -14.25
CA LEU A 26 -12.04 -8.31 -14.20
C LEU A 26 -13.17 -7.66 -15.01
N ASP A 27 -13.43 -8.15 -16.22
CA ASP A 27 -14.53 -7.66 -17.07
C ASP A 27 -15.90 -7.85 -16.37
N GLN A 28 -16.10 -8.97 -15.67
CA GLN A 28 -17.32 -9.21 -14.89
C GLN A 28 -17.45 -8.20 -13.72
N VAL A 29 -16.34 -7.89 -13.02
CA VAL A 29 -16.34 -6.87 -11.97
C VAL A 29 -16.72 -5.51 -12.54
N GLN A 30 -16.13 -5.12 -13.68
CA GLN A 30 -16.42 -3.85 -14.34
C GLN A 30 -17.88 -3.76 -14.86
N ALA A 31 -18.43 -4.89 -15.30
CA ALA A 31 -19.84 -5.00 -15.71
C ALA A 31 -20.83 -5.02 -14.52
N GLY A 32 -20.35 -5.01 -13.28
CA GLY A 32 -21.19 -5.08 -12.09
C GLY A 32 -21.61 -6.49 -11.69
N ASN A 33 -21.16 -7.52 -12.40
CA ASN A 33 -21.45 -8.94 -12.12
C ASN A 33 -20.52 -9.50 -11.06
N VAL A 34 -20.45 -8.85 -9.90
CA VAL A 34 -19.43 -9.09 -8.85
C VAL A 34 -19.52 -10.52 -8.29
N ASP A 35 -20.73 -11.10 -8.17
CA ASP A 35 -20.90 -12.45 -7.66
C ASP A 35 -20.31 -13.50 -8.61
N SER A 36 -20.61 -13.38 -9.90
CA SER A 36 -20.03 -14.28 -10.93
C SER A 36 -18.50 -14.14 -11.01
N ALA A 37 -17.98 -12.92 -10.85
CA ALA A 37 -16.53 -12.69 -10.79
C ALA A 37 -15.91 -13.37 -9.57
N TYR A 38 -16.55 -13.27 -8.43
CA TYR A 38 -16.09 -13.83 -7.16
C TYR A 38 -15.91 -15.34 -7.24
N ASP A 39 -16.90 -16.05 -7.80
CA ASP A 39 -16.87 -17.51 -7.97
C ASP A 39 -15.75 -17.94 -8.95
N ARG A 40 -15.63 -17.26 -10.08
CA ARG A 40 -14.55 -17.50 -11.05
C ARG A 40 -13.15 -17.29 -10.46
N LEU A 41 -12.99 -16.25 -9.66
CA LEU A 41 -11.73 -15.95 -8.97
C LEU A 41 -11.40 -17.03 -7.93
N GLU A 42 -12.41 -17.69 -7.31
CA GLU A 42 -12.20 -18.82 -6.40
C GLU A 42 -11.58 -20.01 -7.12
N GLU A 43 -12.17 -20.41 -8.26
CA GLU A 43 -11.66 -21.52 -9.06
C GLU A 43 -10.21 -21.27 -9.51
N LEU A 44 -9.91 -20.03 -9.97
CA LEU A 44 -8.57 -19.68 -10.39
C LEU A 44 -7.57 -19.68 -9.23
N ALA A 45 -7.94 -19.11 -8.07
CA ALA A 45 -7.11 -19.11 -6.87
C ALA A 45 -6.87 -20.51 -6.30
N ALA A 46 -7.81 -21.44 -6.51
CA ALA A 46 -7.67 -22.85 -6.10
C ALA A 46 -6.74 -23.63 -7.04
N SER A 47 -6.82 -23.37 -8.35
CA SER A 47 -6.09 -24.11 -9.39
C SER A 47 -4.62 -23.67 -9.54
N ASP A 48 -4.31 -22.40 -9.25
CA ASP A 48 -2.97 -21.82 -9.36
C ASP A 48 -2.56 -21.17 -8.02
N LYS A 49 -1.48 -21.63 -7.43
CA LYS A 49 -0.90 -21.09 -6.19
C LYS A 49 0.19 -20.03 -6.43
N SER A 50 0.41 -19.67 -7.68
CA SER A 50 1.36 -18.64 -8.12
C SER A 50 0.69 -17.69 -9.12
N GLY A 51 1.39 -16.65 -9.55
CA GLY A 51 0.95 -15.81 -10.67
C GLY A 51 -0.50 -15.35 -10.61
N ALA A 52 -1.29 -15.77 -11.62
CA ALA A 52 -2.68 -15.36 -11.79
C ALA A 52 -3.61 -15.83 -10.65
N GLY A 53 -3.36 -17.00 -10.08
CA GLY A 53 -4.16 -17.49 -8.95
C GLY A 53 -3.95 -16.69 -7.67
N VAL A 54 -2.73 -16.22 -7.42
CA VAL A 54 -2.46 -15.30 -6.30
C VAL A 54 -3.14 -13.95 -6.54
N ALA A 55 -3.08 -13.43 -7.78
CA ALA A 55 -3.80 -12.20 -8.14
C ALA A 55 -5.31 -12.36 -7.97
N ALA A 56 -5.87 -13.50 -8.39
CA ALA A 56 -7.28 -13.83 -8.20
C ALA A 56 -7.68 -13.86 -6.72
N ALA A 57 -6.86 -14.49 -5.87
CA ALA A 57 -7.09 -14.50 -4.43
C ALA A 57 -7.08 -13.08 -3.84
N MET A 58 -6.13 -12.23 -4.24
CA MET A 58 -6.07 -10.83 -3.78
C MET A 58 -7.29 -10.03 -4.22
N MET A 59 -7.76 -10.21 -5.45
CA MET A 59 -8.99 -9.57 -5.95
C MET A 59 -10.22 -10.05 -5.19
N ARG A 60 -10.32 -11.36 -4.95
CA ARG A 60 -11.40 -11.96 -4.18
C ARG A 60 -11.46 -11.41 -2.76
N ALA A 61 -10.31 -11.26 -2.09
CA ALA A 61 -10.23 -10.61 -0.79
C ALA A 61 -10.72 -9.15 -0.83
N GLY A 62 -10.37 -8.40 -1.89
CA GLY A 62 -10.87 -7.03 -2.11
C GLY A 62 -12.40 -6.98 -2.27
N ILE A 63 -12.98 -7.92 -3.00
CA ILE A 63 -14.44 -8.02 -3.17
C ILE A 63 -15.12 -8.37 -1.82
N ALA A 64 -14.59 -9.33 -1.07
CA ALA A 64 -15.09 -9.69 0.26
C ALA A 64 -15.07 -8.48 1.20
N GLN A 65 -13.98 -7.70 1.18
CA GLN A 65 -13.88 -6.46 1.94
C GLN A 65 -14.95 -5.44 1.54
N GLN A 66 -15.21 -5.24 0.24
CA GLN A 66 -16.25 -4.33 -0.25
C GLN A 66 -17.66 -4.77 0.16
N ARG A 67 -17.90 -6.07 0.27
CA ARG A 67 -19.16 -6.66 0.76
C ARG A 67 -19.33 -6.56 2.28
N GLY A 68 -18.29 -6.07 2.98
CA GLY A 68 -18.27 -6.00 4.46
C GLY A 68 -17.87 -7.32 5.12
N ASP A 69 -17.50 -8.35 4.36
CA ASP A 69 -16.99 -9.61 4.91
C ASP A 69 -15.48 -9.52 5.21
N ALA A 70 -15.18 -8.77 6.26
CA ALA A 70 -13.82 -8.57 6.72
C ALA A 70 -13.16 -9.89 7.20
N ALA A 71 -13.95 -10.85 7.70
CA ALA A 71 -13.42 -12.11 8.19
C ALA A 71 -12.91 -12.99 7.03
N GLU A 72 -13.69 -13.08 5.96
CA GLU A 72 -13.27 -13.81 4.76
C GLU A 72 -12.09 -13.11 4.08
N ALA A 73 -12.15 -11.79 3.92
CA ALA A 73 -11.04 -11.02 3.34
C ALA A 73 -9.72 -11.25 4.11
N SER A 74 -9.75 -11.20 5.44
CA SER A 74 -8.60 -11.47 6.31
C SER A 74 -8.07 -12.90 6.12
N THR A 75 -8.97 -13.89 6.02
CA THR A 75 -8.59 -15.29 5.80
C THR A 75 -7.83 -15.45 4.49
N ILE A 76 -8.32 -14.83 3.41
CA ILE A 76 -7.68 -14.89 2.09
C ILE A 76 -6.33 -14.18 2.13
N PHE A 77 -6.25 -12.96 2.69
CA PHE A 77 -4.98 -12.22 2.80
C PHE A 77 -3.93 -13.02 3.58
N LYS A 78 -4.28 -13.62 4.71
CA LYS A 78 -3.38 -14.49 5.49
C LYS A 78 -2.90 -15.70 4.69
N SER A 79 -3.79 -16.32 3.92
CA SER A 79 -3.43 -17.44 3.03
C SER A 79 -2.40 -17.02 1.98
N VAL A 80 -2.59 -15.87 1.33
CA VAL A 80 -1.62 -15.33 0.35
C VAL A 80 -0.31 -14.97 1.03
N ALA A 81 -0.35 -14.32 2.20
CA ALA A 81 0.85 -13.93 2.94
C ALA A 81 1.71 -15.13 3.39
N ALA A 82 1.09 -16.28 3.63
CA ALA A 82 1.74 -17.54 4.03
C ALA A 82 2.15 -18.42 2.84
N ASN A 83 1.76 -18.07 1.62
CA ASN A 83 2.03 -18.90 0.44
C ASN A 83 3.44 -18.69 -0.11
N ASP A 84 4.34 -19.63 0.10
CA ASP A 84 5.73 -19.55 -0.35
C ASP A 84 5.90 -19.50 -1.88
N LYS A 85 4.88 -19.94 -2.64
CA LYS A 85 4.88 -19.85 -4.11
C LYS A 85 4.42 -18.50 -4.62
N ALA A 86 3.80 -17.68 -3.77
CA ALA A 86 3.39 -16.34 -4.14
C ALA A 86 4.60 -15.40 -4.28
N PRO A 87 4.58 -14.48 -5.26
CA PRO A 87 5.62 -13.45 -5.38
C PRO A 87 5.80 -12.70 -4.05
N PRO A 88 7.05 -12.39 -3.64
CA PRO A 88 7.32 -11.72 -2.36
C PRO A 88 6.50 -10.43 -2.17
N ALA A 89 6.41 -9.58 -3.19
CA ALA A 89 5.64 -8.35 -3.14
C ALA A 89 4.14 -8.58 -2.89
N MET A 90 3.56 -9.67 -3.42
CA MET A 90 2.16 -10.03 -3.17
C MET A 90 1.94 -10.52 -1.73
N ARG A 91 2.90 -11.25 -1.17
CA ARG A 91 2.86 -11.67 0.25
C ARG A 91 2.94 -10.47 1.19
N GLU A 92 3.80 -9.52 0.87
CA GLU A 92 3.93 -8.27 1.63
C GLU A 92 2.67 -7.41 1.54
N LEU A 93 2.13 -7.25 0.33
CA LEU A 93 0.85 -6.55 0.13
C LEU A 93 -0.28 -7.21 0.91
N ALA A 94 -0.36 -8.53 0.90
CA ALA A 94 -1.38 -9.26 1.64
C ALA A 94 -1.27 -9.04 3.15
N ARG A 95 -0.04 -9.05 3.72
CA ARG A 95 0.20 -8.72 5.13
C ARG A 95 -0.26 -7.30 5.46
N LEU A 96 0.12 -6.33 4.62
CA LEU A 96 -0.28 -4.94 4.80
C LEU A 96 -1.80 -4.79 4.78
N ARG A 97 -2.47 -5.42 3.83
CA ARG A 97 -3.94 -5.39 3.69
C ARG A 97 -4.65 -6.04 4.87
N ASP A 98 -4.16 -7.20 5.35
CA ASP A 98 -4.74 -7.85 6.52
C ASP A 98 -4.62 -6.99 7.79
N VAL A 99 -3.45 -6.41 8.03
CA VAL A 99 -3.25 -5.52 9.18
C VAL A 99 -4.12 -4.26 9.06
N THR A 100 -4.17 -3.64 7.88
CA THR A 100 -5.03 -2.46 7.65
C THR A 100 -6.50 -2.78 7.94
N LEU A 101 -6.99 -3.94 7.49
CA LEU A 101 -8.37 -4.38 7.69
C LEU A 101 -8.70 -4.67 9.17
N ASN A 102 -7.73 -5.13 9.93
CA ASN A 102 -7.92 -5.56 11.30
C ASN A 102 -7.24 -4.64 12.33
N TYR A 103 -6.81 -3.44 11.93
CA TYR A 103 -6.01 -2.54 12.77
C TYR A 103 -6.61 -2.36 14.17
N ASP A 104 -7.89 -2.03 14.25
CA ASP A 104 -8.59 -1.78 15.52
C ASP A 104 -8.80 -3.05 16.38
N LYS A 105 -8.56 -4.24 15.80
CA LYS A 105 -8.72 -5.54 16.50
C LYS A 105 -7.39 -6.14 16.92
N MET A 106 -6.28 -5.60 16.42
CA MET A 106 -4.92 -6.08 16.70
C MET A 106 -4.31 -5.30 17.86
N THR A 107 -3.40 -5.92 18.59
CA THR A 107 -2.57 -5.17 19.53
C THR A 107 -1.53 -4.35 18.78
N SER A 108 -1.18 -3.17 19.31
CA SER A 108 -0.12 -2.34 18.73
C SER A 108 1.24 -3.08 18.63
N ALA A 109 1.47 -4.04 19.52
CA ALA A 109 2.66 -4.89 19.47
C ALA A 109 2.63 -5.84 18.26
N ASP A 110 1.49 -6.46 17.97
CA ASP A 110 1.32 -7.37 16.84
C ASP A 110 1.41 -6.61 15.50
N ILE A 111 0.84 -5.39 15.44
CA ILE A 111 0.95 -4.51 14.26
C ILE A 111 2.42 -4.21 13.97
N VAL A 112 3.17 -3.76 14.98
CA VAL A 112 4.60 -3.48 14.84
C VAL A 112 5.37 -4.74 14.44
N ALA A 113 5.14 -5.88 15.09
CA ALA A 113 5.82 -7.12 14.77
C ALA A 113 5.59 -7.57 13.31
N THR A 114 4.36 -7.39 12.83
CA THR A 114 3.96 -7.81 11.48
C THR A 114 4.48 -6.86 10.38
N LEU A 115 4.40 -5.54 10.61
CA LEU A 115 4.68 -4.55 9.57
C LEU A 115 6.07 -3.90 9.64
N LYS A 116 6.80 -4.02 10.75
CA LYS A 116 8.14 -3.43 10.89
C LYS A 116 9.11 -3.84 9.76
N PRO A 117 9.11 -5.08 9.25
CA PRO A 117 9.95 -5.45 8.11
C PRO A 117 9.63 -4.67 6.82
N LEU A 118 8.37 -4.24 6.65
CA LEU A 118 7.92 -3.45 5.50
C LEU A 118 8.12 -1.95 5.73
N ALA A 119 8.16 -1.53 6.99
CA ALA A 119 8.34 -0.13 7.43
C ALA A 119 9.82 0.28 7.44
N THR A 120 10.54 -0.04 6.37
CA THR A 120 11.97 0.27 6.19
C THR A 120 12.19 0.98 4.85
N PRO A 121 13.03 2.03 4.82
CA PRO A 121 13.36 2.71 3.56
C PRO A 121 13.80 1.73 2.48
N GLY A 122 13.33 1.95 1.26
CA GLY A 122 13.60 1.07 0.11
C GLY A 122 12.59 -0.07 -0.08
N ASN A 123 11.75 -0.39 0.89
CA ASN A 123 10.62 -1.30 0.66
C ASN A 123 9.51 -0.58 -0.10
N ALA A 124 8.87 -1.26 -1.07
CA ALA A 124 7.79 -0.69 -1.88
C ALA A 124 6.56 -0.25 -1.05
N PHE A 125 6.40 -0.80 0.14
CA PHE A 125 5.30 -0.48 1.06
C PHE A 125 5.72 0.39 2.23
N PHE A 126 6.93 0.97 2.18
CA PHE A 126 7.53 1.73 3.29
C PHE A 126 6.60 2.80 3.85
N ALA A 127 6.06 3.66 3.01
CA ALA A 127 5.17 4.73 3.48
C ALA A 127 3.92 4.17 4.16
N SER A 128 3.22 3.22 3.53
CA SER A 128 1.96 2.70 4.07
C SER A 128 2.16 1.86 5.34
N ALA A 129 3.16 0.99 5.35
CA ALA A 129 3.47 0.19 6.52
C ALA A 129 4.05 1.05 7.66
N GLY A 130 4.88 2.03 7.29
CA GLY A 130 5.48 2.97 8.24
C GLY A 130 4.46 3.85 8.95
N GLU A 131 3.46 4.37 8.24
CA GLU A 131 2.36 5.12 8.85
C GLU A 131 1.63 4.26 9.91
N LEU A 132 1.27 3.01 9.58
CA LEU A 132 0.60 2.11 10.53
C LEU A 132 1.47 1.77 11.73
N VAL A 133 2.76 1.50 11.53
CA VAL A 133 3.72 1.23 12.61
C VAL A 133 3.92 2.47 13.48
N ALA A 134 4.01 3.67 12.88
CA ALA A 134 4.16 4.90 13.64
C ALA A 134 2.93 5.18 14.52
N HIS A 135 1.72 4.95 14.01
CA HIS A 135 0.51 5.03 14.82
C HIS A 135 0.50 3.99 15.94
N ALA A 136 0.89 2.74 15.66
CA ALA A 136 1.01 1.72 16.69
C ALA A 136 2.06 2.07 17.76
N TYR A 137 3.12 2.79 17.42
CA TYR A 137 4.05 3.35 18.42
C TYR A 137 3.41 4.45 19.27
N LEU A 138 2.57 5.32 18.67
CA LEU A 138 1.82 6.32 19.44
C LEU A 138 0.88 5.67 20.46
N ASP A 139 0.17 4.61 20.07
CA ASP A 139 -0.70 3.84 20.96
C ASP A 139 0.06 3.19 22.13
N GLN A 140 1.35 2.87 21.92
CA GLN A 140 2.26 2.39 22.95
C GLN A 140 2.91 3.51 23.79
N GLY A 141 2.61 4.78 23.51
CA GLY A 141 3.25 5.94 24.13
C GLY A 141 4.68 6.23 23.66
N LYS A 142 5.15 5.54 22.61
CA LYS A 142 6.49 5.67 22.01
C LYS A 142 6.55 6.82 21.01
N ARG A 143 6.39 8.05 21.52
CA ARG A 143 6.28 9.26 20.68
C ARG A 143 7.56 9.55 19.89
N ALA A 144 8.74 9.27 20.46
CA ALA A 144 10.01 9.51 19.79
C ALA A 144 10.20 8.57 18.58
N GLU A 145 9.90 7.30 18.74
CA GLU A 145 9.98 6.30 17.67
C GLU A 145 8.97 6.59 16.55
N ALA A 146 7.75 6.99 16.92
CA ALA A 146 6.74 7.41 15.96
C ALA A 146 7.19 8.64 15.15
N GLY A 147 7.67 9.67 15.84
CA GLY A 147 8.15 10.90 15.20
C GLY A 147 9.33 10.65 14.26
N ALA A 148 10.27 9.83 14.68
CA ALA A 148 11.42 9.45 13.83
C ALA A 148 10.99 8.69 12.57
N LEU A 149 9.98 7.79 12.68
CA LEU A 149 9.49 7.04 11.53
C LEU A 149 8.69 7.94 10.57
N PHE A 150 7.85 8.84 11.08
CA PHE A 150 7.19 9.84 10.25
C PHE A 150 8.19 10.76 9.54
N ALA A 151 9.25 11.20 10.22
CA ALA A 151 10.29 12.00 9.58
C ALA A 151 11.03 11.24 8.46
N GLN A 152 11.27 9.94 8.64
CA GLN A 152 11.84 9.11 7.57
C GLN A 152 10.92 9.01 6.34
N ILE A 153 9.61 8.80 6.55
CA ILE A 153 8.63 8.77 5.46
C ILE A 153 8.57 10.12 4.74
N ALA A 154 8.59 11.22 5.50
CA ALA A 154 8.54 12.58 4.95
C ALA A 154 9.72 12.90 4.01
N LYS A 155 10.89 12.31 4.28
CA LYS A 155 12.12 12.49 3.52
C LYS A 155 12.34 11.47 2.40
N ASP A 156 11.55 10.41 2.34
CA ASP A 156 11.71 9.36 1.34
C ASP A 156 11.13 9.78 -0.02
N GLU A 157 11.99 10.10 -0.98
CA GLU A 157 11.61 10.53 -2.32
C GLU A 157 10.82 9.47 -3.12
N ASN A 158 10.96 8.19 -2.76
CA ASN A 158 10.20 7.10 -3.40
C ASN A 158 8.77 6.99 -2.86
N SER A 159 8.49 7.62 -1.72
CA SER A 159 7.15 7.65 -1.16
C SER A 159 6.24 8.67 -1.89
N PRO A 160 4.95 8.37 -2.07
CA PRO A 160 4.01 9.30 -2.68
C PRO A 160 3.98 10.65 -1.94
N GLU A 161 3.87 11.76 -2.67
CA GLU A 161 3.87 13.10 -2.07
C GLU A 161 2.78 13.27 -1.00
N SER A 162 1.60 12.68 -1.22
CA SER A 162 0.52 12.71 -0.24
C SER A 162 0.90 12.04 1.09
N ALA A 163 1.65 10.94 1.06
CA ALA A 163 2.15 10.27 2.25
C ALA A 163 3.26 11.08 2.91
N ARG A 164 4.20 11.63 2.14
CA ARG A 164 5.26 12.50 2.64
C ARG A 164 4.71 13.74 3.34
N SER A 165 3.69 14.37 2.76
CA SER A 165 3.04 15.55 3.33
C SER A 165 2.37 15.23 4.68
N ARG A 166 1.58 14.15 4.76
CA ARG A 166 0.97 13.70 6.03
C ARG A 166 2.04 13.37 7.08
N ALA A 167 3.06 12.62 6.68
CA ALA A 167 4.14 12.24 7.58
C ALA A 167 4.92 13.46 8.11
N ARG A 168 5.16 14.47 7.28
CA ARG A 168 5.78 15.74 7.69
C ARG A 168 4.96 16.47 8.76
N GLN A 169 3.65 16.54 8.55
CA GLN A 169 2.74 17.14 9.54
C GLN A 169 2.78 16.37 10.87
N MET A 170 2.74 15.04 10.81
CA MET A 170 2.79 14.20 12.02
C MET A 170 4.13 14.31 12.75
N ALA A 171 5.26 14.32 12.02
CA ALA A 171 6.58 14.54 12.59
C ALA A 171 6.65 15.89 13.34
N GLY A 172 6.15 16.98 12.70
CA GLY A 172 6.09 18.30 13.30
C GLY A 172 5.27 18.35 14.60
N VAL A 173 4.10 17.72 14.61
CA VAL A 173 3.25 17.59 15.83
C VAL A 173 3.96 16.83 16.96
N LEU A 174 4.85 15.92 16.60
CA LEU A 174 5.65 15.13 17.54
C LEU A 174 6.96 15.80 17.94
N GLY A 175 7.24 17.00 17.40
CA GLY A 175 8.44 17.79 17.71
C GLY A 175 9.69 17.32 16.95
N VAL A 176 9.52 16.57 15.85
CA VAL A 176 10.62 16.12 14.99
C VAL A 176 10.62 16.96 13.72
N ASP A 177 11.74 17.61 13.42
CA ASP A 177 11.90 18.36 12.18
C ASP A 177 12.10 17.40 11.01
N ALA A 178 11.18 17.45 10.06
CA ALA A 178 11.19 16.65 8.84
C ALA A 178 11.36 17.53 7.58
N ILE A 179 11.63 18.82 7.75
CA ILE A 179 11.84 19.78 6.67
C ILE A 179 13.34 19.99 6.51
N GLU A 180 13.90 19.60 5.38
CA GLU A 180 15.34 19.82 5.07
C GLU A 180 15.57 21.17 4.41
N ASP A 181 14.61 21.62 3.59
CA ASP A 181 14.66 22.89 2.87
C ASP A 181 13.29 23.56 2.90
N VAL A 182 13.17 24.62 3.70
CA VAL A 182 11.90 25.36 3.85
C VAL A 182 11.58 26.13 2.58
N ASP A 183 12.59 26.68 1.91
CA ASP A 183 12.40 27.50 0.70
C ASP A 183 11.91 26.63 -0.46
N ALA A 184 12.51 25.46 -0.67
CA ALA A 184 12.05 24.49 -1.66
C ALA A 184 10.63 23.98 -1.37
N LEU A 185 10.27 23.81 -0.11
CA LEU A 185 8.92 23.41 0.27
C LEU A 185 7.89 24.50 -0.02
N LEU A 186 8.21 25.77 0.29
CA LEU A 186 7.35 26.91 0.01
C LEU A 186 7.14 27.10 -1.50
N GLU A 187 8.18 26.94 -2.31
CA GLU A 187 8.08 26.96 -3.77
C GLU A 187 7.19 25.84 -4.32
N ALA A 188 7.33 24.63 -3.80
CA ALA A 188 6.52 23.49 -4.20
C ALA A 188 5.02 23.66 -3.85
N GLN A 189 4.73 24.42 -2.80
CA GLN A 189 3.37 24.77 -2.39
C GLN A 189 2.82 26.03 -3.08
N GLY A 190 3.61 26.68 -3.96
CA GLY A 190 3.22 27.92 -4.63
C GLY A 190 3.19 29.13 -3.70
N ILE A 191 3.75 29.01 -2.50
CA ILE A 191 3.84 30.08 -1.51
C ILE A 191 5.18 30.77 -1.71
N GLY A 192 5.20 31.96 -2.27
CA GLY A 192 6.44 32.70 -2.48
C GLY A 192 6.60 33.36 -3.85
N ARG A 193 5.67 33.09 -4.78
CA ARG A 193 5.69 33.67 -6.13
C ARG A 193 4.92 34.98 -6.27
N ASP A 194 4.19 35.45 -5.26
CA ASP A 194 3.40 36.67 -5.29
C ASP A 194 3.86 37.64 -4.20
N ASN A 195 5.02 38.24 -4.42
CA ASN A 195 5.23 39.62 -4.00
C ASN A 195 6.25 40.34 -4.88
N PRO A 196 5.92 40.67 -6.15
CA PRO A 196 6.52 41.81 -6.81
C PRO A 196 5.64 43.00 -6.45
N GLU A 197 6.08 43.85 -5.56
CA GLU A 197 5.58 45.20 -5.34
C GLU A 197 5.29 45.55 -3.88
N GLY A 198 6.34 45.73 -3.14
CA GLY A 198 6.35 46.72 -2.08
C GLY A 198 6.44 48.14 -2.69
N ALA A 199 5.45 48.51 -3.49
CA ALA A 199 5.24 49.91 -3.83
C ALA A 199 4.42 50.56 -2.71
N GLY A 200 5.09 51.01 -1.68
CA GLY A 200 4.50 51.94 -0.72
C GLY A 200 4.04 53.22 -1.43
N PRO A 201 2.90 53.79 -1.02
CA PRO A 201 2.43 55.06 -1.63
C PRO A 201 3.44 56.16 -1.42
N SER A 202 3.90 56.77 -2.51
CA SER A 202 4.64 58.00 -2.50
C SER A 202 3.76 59.10 -1.90
N VAL A 203 4.12 59.59 -0.72
CA VAL A 203 3.52 60.77 -0.14
C VAL A 203 4.14 61.97 -0.86
N GLU A 204 3.42 62.54 -1.80
CA GLU A 204 3.73 63.89 -2.29
C GLU A 204 3.37 64.91 -1.21
N THR A 205 4.38 65.58 -0.69
CA THR A 205 4.22 66.81 0.13
C THR A 205 4.26 68.02 -0.78
N GLU A 206 3.15 68.75 -0.89
CA GLU A 206 3.09 70.14 -1.20
C GLU A 206 3.39 70.98 0.06
#